data_e51b6ed6524f22375b45b7c3757d6219
#
_entry.id   e51b6ed6524f22375b45b7c3757d6219
#
_cell.length_a   1.000
_cell.length_b   1.000
_cell.length_c   1.000
_cell.angle_alpha   90.00
_cell.angle_beta   90.00
_cell.angle_gamma   90.00
#
_symmetry.space_group_name_H-M   'P 1'
#
loop_
_entity.id
_entity.type
_entity.pdbx_description
1 polymer ?
#
loop_
_entity_poly.entity_id
_entity_poly.type
_entity_poly.pdbx_seq_one_letter_code
_entity_poly.pdbx_strand_id
1 'polypeptide(L)'
;MIFYGIYYLVSNFSQNPVNLGSSQKKAMFEEAKFLVSLLAKVAKSDGRVNELEARLISETLDDITLRLGNDAAMRAELKQIYNREKETVHNAYFIARQYRDRFRLSQDAAAAKLSFLLNLAYIDGEFSKSEHNVIEQIALGFGLNEIDFWSILKRFDDFYGQRRQDGRGQSDPYVKCAKSPYAVLGLKEGAPFDEVKKRYRELVKKYHPDILMGRGESEEMIEKSTRKLQEINEAYETIKQKS
;
A
#
# COMPACT_ATOMS: atom_id res chain seq x y z
N MET A 1 1.32 -19.47 8.44
CA MET A 1 1.92 -18.54 7.45
C MET A 1 1.52 -17.05 7.64
N ILE A 2 0.49 -16.74 8.42
CA ILE A 2 0.14 -15.41 8.93
C ILE A 2 1.29 -14.82 9.79
N PHE A 3 2.08 -15.67 10.42
CA PHE A 3 3.24 -15.30 11.24
C PHE A 3 4.44 -14.70 10.49
N TYR A 4 4.55 -14.83 9.18
CA TYR A 4 5.73 -14.34 8.44
C TYR A 4 5.73 -12.80 8.27
N GLY A 5 4.56 -12.18 8.10
CA GLY A 5 4.44 -10.72 8.00
C GLY A 5 4.70 -10.02 9.33
N ILE A 6 4.16 -10.59 10.42
CA ILE A 6 4.40 -10.11 11.79
C ILE A 6 5.87 -10.32 12.15
N TYR A 7 6.44 -11.49 11.82
CA TYR A 7 7.84 -11.81 12.07
C TYR A 7 8.80 -10.85 11.34
N TYR A 8 8.51 -10.46 10.10
CA TYR A 8 9.38 -9.56 9.31
C TYR A 8 9.36 -8.12 9.82
N LEU A 9 8.22 -7.62 10.24
CA LEU A 9 8.10 -6.29 10.87
C LEU A 9 8.78 -6.25 12.22
N VAL A 10 8.55 -7.32 12.93
CA VAL A 10 9.02 -7.49 14.28
C VAL A 10 10.51 -7.85 14.31
N SER A 11 11.06 -8.50 13.28
CA SER A 11 12.50 -8.73 13.14
C SER A 11 13.28 -7.47 12.75
N ASN A 12 12.65 -6.51 12.07
CA ASN A 12 13.23 -5.19 11.82
C ASN A 12 13.16 -4.23 13.02
N PHE A 13 12.34 -4.55 14.01
CA PHE A 13 12.49 -4.02 15.34
C PHE A 13 13.56 -4.82 16.09
N SER A 14 14.83 -4.46 15.97
CA SER A 14 15.99 -5.03 16.67
C SER A 14 16.00 -6.55 16.89
N GLN A 15 17.04 -7.21 16.39
CA GLN A 15 17.20 -8.68 16.37
C GLN A 15 17.35 -9.36 17.75
N ASN A 16 17.23 -8.64 18.88
CA ASN A 16 17.31 -9.23 20.22
C ASN A 16 16.32 -8.59 21.22
N PRO A 17 15.28 -9.31 21.65
CA PRO A 17 14.28 -8.77 22.58
C PRO A 17 14.73 -8.66 24.04
N VAL A 18 15.91 -9.14 24.40
CA VAL A 18 16.22 -9.45 25.81
C VAL A 18 16.94 -8.32 26.57
N ASN A 19 17.50 -7.29 25.92
CA ASN A 19 18.25 -6.24 26.63
C ASN A 19 18.18 -4.84 25.98
N LEU A 20 16.98 -4.37 25.64
CA LEU A 20 16.81 -2.97 25.22
C LEU A 20 16.98 -2.04 26.42
N GLY A 21 17.90 -1.07 26.32
CA GLY A 21 18.01 0.02 27.31
C GLY A 21 16.72 0.85 27.36
N SER A 22 16.49 1.55 28.45
CA SER A 22 15.27 2.35 28.66
C SER A 22 15.01 3.37 27.54
N SER A 23 16.05 3.96 26.98
CA SER A 23 15.97 4.90 25.84
C SER A 23 15.51 4.22 24.55
N GLN A 24 15.98 3.01 24.27
CA GLN A 24 15.59 2.24 23.10
C GLN A 24 14.13 1.77 23.19
N LYS A 25 13.70 1.32 24.39
CA LYS A 25 12.29 0.96 24.65
C LYS A 25 11.38 2.15 24.41
N LYS A 26 11.77 3.35 24.88
CA LYS A 26 11.00 4.56 24.67
C LYS A 26 10.91 4.92 23.18
N ALA A 27 12.00 4.85 22.44
CA ALA A 27 12.02 5.12 20.99
C ALA A 27 11.12 4.13 20.23
N MET A 28 11.22 2.85 20.57
CA MET A 28 10.40 1.78 19.98
C MET A 28 8.92 1.97 20.32
N PHE A 29 8.58 2.38 21.52
CA PHE A 29 7.21 2.67 21.91
C PHE A 29 6.63 3.86 21.14
N GLU A 30 7.41 4.94 20.97
CA GLU A 30 7.01 6.08 20.14
C GLU A 30 6.79 5.67 18.67
N GLU A 31 7.63 4.79 18.14
CA GLU A 31 7.44 4.25 16.79
C GLU A 31 6.17 3.39 16.68
N ALA A 32 5.91 2.54 17.69
CA ALA A 32 4.71 1.71 17.76
C ALA A 32 3.42 2.53 17.73
N LYS A 33 3.40 3.73 18.36
CA LYS A 33 2.24 4.62 18.33
C LYS A 33 1.85 5.02 16.90
N PHE A 34 2.83 5.32 16.04
CA PHE A 34 2.57 5.63 14.62
C PHE A 34 2.03 4.42 13.86
N LEU A 35 2.65 3.25 14.07
CA LEU A 35 2.21 2.02 13.41
C LEU A 35 0.77 1.66 13.80
N VAL A 36 0.44 1.73 15.09
CA VAL A 36 -0.90 1.46 15.60
C VAL A 36 -1.93 2.48 15.09
N SER A 37 -1.51 3.75 14.96
CA SER A 37 -2.37 4.78 14.36
C SER A 37 -2.72 4.45 12.91
N LEU A 38 -1.74 4.07 12.09
CA LEU A 38 -1.98 3.67 10.69
C LEU A 38 -2.79 2.38 10.59
N LEU A 39 -2.53 1.41 11.47
CA LEU A 39 -3.30 0.18 11.57
C LEU A 39 -4.79 0.46 11.82
N ALA A 40 -5.09 1.41 12.72
CA ALA A 40 -6.45 1.84 13.01
C ALA A 40 -7.15 2.48 11.79
N LYS A 41 -6.39 3.23 10.96
CA LYS A 41 -6.92 3.83 9.71
C LYS A 41 -7.32 2.77 8.69
N VAL A 42 -6.46 1.76 8.50
CA VAL A 42 -6.73 0.65 7.57
C VAL A 42 -7.92 -0.15 8.05
N ALA A 43 -7.92 -0.61 9.31
CA ALA A 43 -8.98 -1.43 9.88
C ALA A 43 -10.36 -0.76 9.90
N LYS A 44 -10.44 0.57 9.84
CA LYS A 44 -11.71 1.31 9.89
C LYS A 44 -12.10 1.92 8.55
N SER A 45 -11.32 1.72 7.52
CA SER A 45 -11.50 2.36 6.21
C SER A 45 -12.84 2.02 5.54
N ASP A 46 -13.34 0.81 5.73
CA ASP A 46 -14.64 0.33 5.21
C ASP A 46 -15.81 0.53 6.20
N GLY A 47 -15.52 1.09 7.40
CA GLY A 47 -16.52 1.36 8.43
C GLY A 47 -16.78 0.20 9.40
N ARG A 48 -16.25 -0.99 9.16
CA ARG A 48 -16.41 -2.18 10.00
C ARG A 48 -15.07 -2.83 10.26
N VAL A 49 -14.90 -3.35 11.47
CA VAL A 49 -13.75 -4.18 11.84
C VAL A 49 -14.29 -5.59 12.00
N ASN A 50 -13.88 -6.51 11.14
CA ASN A 50 -14.30 -7.89 11.23
C ASN A 50 -13.53 -8.65 12.33
N GLU A 51 -13.91 -9.88 12.62
CA GLU A 51 -13.33 -10.67 13.71
C GLU A 51 -11.85 -11.01 13.46
N LEU A 52 -11.48 -11.29 12.20
CA LEU A 52 -10.10 -11.62 11.82
C LEU A 52 -9.18 -10.41 11.96
N GLU A 53 -9.64 -9.24 11.53
CA GLU A 53 -8.91 -7.98 11.72
C GLU A 53 -8.75 -7.64 13.19
N ALA A 54 -9.82 -7.74 13.99
CA ALA A 54 -9.78 -7.48 15.43
C ALA A 54 -8.79 -8.40 16.13
N ARG A 55 -8.72 -9.67 15.73
CA ARG A 55 -7.76 -10.64 16.24
C ARG A 55 -6.33 -10.27 15.87
N LEU A 56 -6.07 -9.96 14.59
CA LEU A 56 -4.73 -9.56 14.13
C LEU A 56 -4.26 -8.29 14.84
N ILE A 57 -5.15 -7.32 15.03
CA ILE A 57 -4.85 -6.09 15.77
C ILE A 57 -4.47 -6.41 17.21
N SER A 58 -5.23 -7.27 17.90
CA SER A 58 -4.92 -7.67 19.27
C SER A 58 -3.58 -8.38 19.37
N GLU A 59 -3.33 -9.35 18.48
CA GLU A 59 -2.06 -10.07 18.41
C GLU A 59 -0.89 -9.12 18.14
N THR A 60 -1.07 -8.12 17.25
CA THR A 60 -0.06 -7.10 16.98
C THR A 60 0.25 -6.26 18.21
N LEU A 61 -0.77 -5.82 18.96
CA LEU A 61 -0.57 -5.07 20.22
C LEU A 61 0.15 -5.91 21.28
N ASP A 62 -0.17 -7.19 21.37
CA ASP A 62 0.46 -8.14 22.28
C ASP A 62 1.93 -8.36 21.94
N ASP A 63 2.26 -8.56 20.65
CA ASP A 63 3.64 -8.72 20.18
C ASP A 63 4.50 -7.47 20.43
N ILE A 64 3.97 -6.29 20.13
CA ILE A 64 4.65 -5.01 20.43
C ILE A 64 4.92 -4.89 21.93
N THR A 65 3.90 -5.18 22.75
CA THR A 65 3.99 -5.08 24.21
C THR A 65 5.00 -6.05 24.79
N LEU A 66 5.01 -7.30 24.30
CA LEU A 66 5.96 -8.32 24.72
C LEU A 66 7.41 -7.86 24.51
N ARG A 67 7.71 -7.23 23.37
CA ARG A 67 9.05 -6.71 23.05
C ARG A 67 9.44 -5.50 23.88
N LEU A 68 8.46 -4.72 24.30
CA LEU A 68 8.67 -3.59 25.22
C LEU A 68 8.87 -4.02 26.69
N GLY A 69 8.83 -5.33 26.96
CA GLY A 69 9.01 -5.90 28.28
C GLY A 69 7.71 -6.22 29.00
N ASN A 70 6.63 -6.45 28.24
CA ASN A 70 5.31 -6.84 28.73
C ASN A 70 4.66 -5.79 29.67
N ASP A 71 4.83 -4.51 29.33
CA ASP A 71 4.28 -3.41 30.11
C ASP A 71 2.78 -3.18 29.80
N ALA A 72 1.94 -3.49 30.78
CA ALA A 72 0.49 -3.36 30.64
C ALA A 72 0.02 -1.90 30.44
N ALA A 73 0.73 -0.92 30.98
CA ALA A 73 0.41 0.50 30.78
C ALA A 73 0.68 0.91 29.32
N MET A 74 1.81 0.48 28.75
CA MET A 74 2.11 0.71 27.34
C MET A 74 1.06 0.06 26.41
N ARG A 75 0.64 -1.17 26.73
CA ARG A 75 -0.43 -1.85 25.98
C ARG A 75 -1.76 -1.08 26.04
N ALA A 76 -2.12 -0.60 27.22
CA ALA A 76 -3.34 0.19 27.41
C ALA A 76 -3.28 1.50 26.61
N GLU A 77 -2.14 2.18 26.59
CA GLU A 77 -1.93 3.40 25.80
C GLU A 77 -2.04 3.13 24.29
N LEU A 78 -1.40 2.07 23.78
CA LEU A 78 -1.54 1.68 22.37
C LEU A 78 -2.99 1.38 22.00
N LYS A 79 -3.74 0.70 22.85
CA LYS A 79 -5.17 0.45 22.66
C LYS A 79 -6.00 1.75 22.65
N GLN A 80 -5.67 2.71 23.50
CA GLN A 80 -6.31 4.03 23.49
C GLN A 80 -6.01 4.78 22.19
N ILE A 81 -4.77 4.74 21.71
CA ILE A 81 -4.38 5.34 20.42
C ILE A 81 -5.18 4.71 19.29
N TYR A 82 -5.23 3.38 19.20
CA TYR A 82 -6.03 2.68 18.22
C TYR A 82 -7.49 3.14 18.24
N ASN A 83 -8.12 3.17 19.43
CA ASN A 83 -9.52 3.57 19.56
C ASN A 83 -9.78 5.02 19.17
N ARG A 84 -8.84 5.93 19.43
CA ARG A 84 -8.93 7.32 19.03
C ARG A 84 -8.76 7.47 17.51
N GLU A 85 -7.74 6.81 16.96
CA GLU A 85 -7.36 6.98 15.56
C GLU A 85 -8.34 6.32 14.58
N LYS A 86 -9.06 5.28 14.97
CA LYS A 86 -10.10 4.67 14.13
C LYS A 86 -11.30 5.58 13.85
N GLU A 87 -11.48 6.67 14.60
CA GLU A 87 -12.60 7.60 14.42
C GLU A 87 -12.39 8.53 13.20
N THR A 88 -11.15 8.69 12.70
CA THR A 88 -10.83 9.60 11.61
C THR A 88 -9.87 8.97 10.61
N VAL A 89 -10.31 8.70 9.38
CA VAL A 89 -9.49 8.03 8.35
C VAL A 89 -8.70 9.02 7.49
N HIS A 90 -9.20 10.25 7.34
CA HIS A 90 -8.71 11.24 6.37
C HIS A 90 -7.29 11.77 6.61
N ASN A 91 -6.69 11.54 7.78
CA ASN A 91 -5.35 12.01 8.12
C ASN A 91 -4.25 10.95 7.94
N ALA A 92 -4.54 9.82 7.29
CA ALA A 92 -3.59 8.72 7.09
C ALA A 92 -2.29 9.17 6.42
N TYR A 93 -2.37 9.98 5.37
CA TYR A 93 -1.22 10.60 4.71
C TYR A 93 -0.32 11.36 5.67
N PHE A 94 -0.90 12.24 6.50
CA PHE A 94 -0.13 13.09 7.41
C PHE A 94 0.56 12.27 8.50
N ILE A 95 -0.11 11.25 9.06
CA ILE A 95 0.46 10.34 10.05
C ILE A 95 1.63 9.56 9.44
N ALA A 96 1.46 9.01 8.23
CA ALA A 96 2.51 8.29 7.52
C ALA A 96 3.71 9.19 7.21
N ARG A 97 3.48 10.43 6.76
CA ARG A 97 4.54 11.42 6.51
C ARG A 97 5.29 11.77 7.80
N GLN A 98 4.58 12.06 8.90
CA GLN A 98 5.21 12.33 10.20
C GLN A 98 6.03 11.13 10.69
N TYR A 99 5.52 9.91 10.49
CA TYR A 99 6.23 8.69 10.84
C TYR A 99 7.55 8.58 10.07
N ARG A 100 7.49 8.72 8.74
CA ARG A 100 8.69 8.72 7.87
C ARG A 100 9.70 9.76 8.33
N ASP A 101 9.26 11.01 8.50
CA ASP A 101 10.14 12.14 8.79
C ASP A 101 10.77 12.02 10.19
N ARG A 102 9.98 11.58 11.20
CA ARG A 102 10.43 11.42 12.58
C ARG A 102 11.46 10.31 12.74
N PHE A 103 11.25 9.18 12.06
CA PHE A 103 12.12 7.99 12.20
C PHE A 103 13.07 7.83 11.00
N ARG A 104 13.08 8.78 10.07
CA ARG A 104 13.92 8.76 8.86
C ARG A 104 13.84 7.42 8.14
N LEU A 105 12.61 6.95 7.87
CA LEU A 105 12.39 5.65 7.25
C LEU A 105 13.06 5.60 5.89
N SER A 106 13.87 4.56 5.68
CA SER A 106 14.36 4.20 4.35
C SER A 106 13.21 3.70 3.47
N GLN A 107 13.41 3.65 2.14
CA GLN A 107 12.43 3.10 1.21
C GLN A 107 12.06 1.64 1.57
N ASP A 108 13.06 0.82 1.90
CA ASP A 108 12.82 -0.58 2.31
C ASP A 108 12.02 -0.68 3.61
N ALA A 109 12.31 0.16 4.61
CA ALA A 109 11.57 0.20 5.85
C ALA A 109 10.11 0.66 5.63
N ALA A 110 9.90 1.66 4.78
CA ALA A 110 8.59 2.15 4.39
C ALA A 110 7.79 1.04 3.65
N ALA A 111 8.42 0.36 2.69
CA ALA A 111 7.83 -0.75 1.96
C ALA A 111 7.46 -1.93 2.89
N ALA A 112 8.31 -2.26 3.86
CA ALA A 112 8.02 -3.31 4.84
C ALA A 112 6.82 -2.96 5.73
N LYS A 113 6.72 -1.69 6.17
CA LYS A 113 5.59 -1.21 6.98
C LYS A 113 4.30 -1.17 6.18
N LEU A 114 4.35 -0.75 4.91
CA LEU A 114 3.20 -0.80 4.02
C LEU A 114 2.73 -2.24 3.80
N SER A 115 3.67 -3.16 3.55
CA SER A 115 3.37 -4.59 3.38
C SER A 115 2.69 -5.20 4.61
N PHE A 116 3.05 -4.75 5.79
CA PHE A 116 2.37 -5.18 7.01
C PHE A 116 0.92 -4.67 7.08
N LEU A 117 0.69 -3.41 6.79
CA LEU A 117 -0.65 -2.84 6.76
C LEU A 117 -1.53 -3.51 5.69
N LEU A 118 -0.94 -3.89 4.56
CA LEU A 118 -1.60 -4.68 3.53
C LEU A 118 -2.00 -6.08 4.01
N ASN A 119 -1.19 -6.75 4.86
CA ASN A 119 -1.60 -8.03 5.45
C ASN A 119 -2.88 -7.91 6.27
N LEU A 120 -3.08 -6.78 6.97
CA LEU A 120 -4.34 -6.53 7.66
C LEU A 120 -5.49 -6.38 6.67
N ALA A 121 -5.30 -5.55 5.64
CA ALA A 121 -6.33 -5.27 4.64
C ALA A 121 -6.75 -6.51 3.82
N TYR A 122 -5.85 -7.49 3.66
CA TYR A 122 -6.13 -8.72 2.91
C TYR A 122 -6.52 -9.91 3.79
N ILE A 123 -6.64 -9.74 5.11
CA ILE A 123 -6.76 -10.89 6.03
C ILE A 123 -8.06 -11.69 5.84
N ASP A 124 -9.14 -11.01 5.48
CA ASP A 124 -10.44 -11.63 5.20
C ASP A 124 -10.62 -12.08 3.75
N GLY A 125 -9.62 -11.79 2.91
CA GLY A 125 -9.60 -12.13 1.49
C GLY A 125 -10.33 -11.12 0.61
N GLU A 126 -10.88 -10.04 1.16
CA GLU A 126 -11.48 -8.95 0.41
C GLU A 126 -10.66 -7.67 0.64
N PHE A 127 -10.22 -7.04 -0.43
CA PHE A 127 -9.54 -5.75 -0.37
C PHE A 127 -10.45 -4.69 -0.97
N SER A 128 -11.08 -3.92 -0.11
CA SER A 128 -12.09 -2.95 -0.50
C SER A 128 -11.46 -1.71 -1.16
N LYS A 129 -12.28 -0.97 -1.92
CA LYS A 129 -11.87 0.31 -2.50
C LYS A 129 -11.49 1.34 -1.41
N SER A 130 -12.12 1.28 -0.26
CA SER A 130 -11.86 2.17 0.87
C SER A 130 -10.50 1.88 1.49
N GLU A 131 -10.15 0.61 1.68
CA GLU A 131 -8.84 0.19 2.16
C GLU A 131 -7.74 0.56 1.16
N HIS A 132 -7.99 0.34 -0.14
CA HIS A 132 -7.07 0.75 -1.19
C HIS A 132 -6.73 2.25 -1.09
N ASN A 133 -7.75 3.11 -0.98
CA ASN A 133 -7.54 4.54 -0.87
C ASN A 133 -6.71 4.92 0.37
N VAL A 134 -6.95 4.28 1.51
CA VAL A 134 -6.19 4.53 2.74
C VAL A 134 -4.75 4.04 2.61
N ILE A 135 -4.53 2.87 2.05
CA ILE A 135 -3.20 2.29 1.80
C ILE A 135 -2.41 3.16 0.81
N GLU A 136 -3.04 3.66 -0.25
CA GLU A 136 -2.42 4.60 -1.20
C GLU A 136 -1.99 5.90 -0.50
N GLN A 137 -2.85 6.49 0.34
CA GLN A 137 -2.51 7.67 1.13
C GLN A 137 -1.33 7.42 2.08
N ILE A 138 -1.26 6.24 2.69
CA ILE A 138 -0.14 5.84 3.55
C ILE A 138 1.14 5.69 2.73
N ALA A 139 1.09 5.05 1.57
CA ALA A 139 2.24 4.88 0.67
C ALA A 139 2.81 6.23 0.23
N LEU A 140 1.94 7.16 -0.19
CA LEU A 140 2.32 8.54 -0.52
C LEU A 140 2.96 9.26 0.67
N GLY A 141 2.39 9.13 1.87
CA GLY A 141 2.94 9.70 3.10
C GLY A 141 4.32 9.13 3.45
N PHE A 142 4.53 7.84 3.24
CA PHE A 142 5.83 7.18 3.39
C PHE A 142 6.84 7.61 2.31
N GLY A 143 6.39 8.27 1.24
CA GLY A 143 7.24 8.69 0.13
C GLY A 143 7.62 7.55 -0.79
N LEU A 144 6.84 6.48 -0.81
CA LEU A 144 7.00 5.41 -1.80
C LEU A 144 6.59 5.94 -3.16
N ASN A 145 7.40 5.65 -4.17
CA ASN A 145 7.04 5.96 -5.54
C ASN A 145 5.96 5.01 -6.06
N GLU A 146 5.30 5.41 -7.14
CA GLU A 146 4.18 4.67 -7.73
C GLU A 146 4.57 3.23 -8.13
N ILE A 147 5.81 3.03 -8.58
CA ILE A 147 6.30 1.71 -9.02
C ILE A 147 6.47 0.75 -7.84
N ASP A 148 7.09 1.23 -6.76
CA ASP A 148 7.27 0.42 -5.56
C ASP A 148 5.92 0.07 -4.95
N PHE A 149 4.99 1.04 -4.91
CA PHE A 149 3.64 0.81 -4.44
C PHE A 149 2.91 -0.29 -5.24
N TRP A 150 2.86 -0.15 -6.57
CA TRP A 150 2.21 -1.16 -7.42
C TRP A 150 2.91 -2.51 -7.39
N SER A 151 4.23 -2.54 -7.29
CA SER A 151 5.02 -3.76 -7.14
C SER A 151 4.69 -4.51 -5.84
N ILE A 152 4.47 -3.78 -4.74
CA ILE A 152 4.06 -4.35 -3.46
C ILE A 152 2.63 -4.90 -3.58
N LEU A 153 1.69 -4.11 -4.08
CA LEU A 153 0.31 -4.53 -4.27
C LEU A 153 0.19 -5.79 -5.12
N LYS A 154 0.85 -5.81 -6.28
CA LYS A 154 0.84 -6.96 -7.17
C LYS A 154 1.29 -8.25 -6.47
N ARG A 155 2.32 -8.19 -5.62
CA ARG A 155 2.75 -9.39 -4.86
C ARG A 155 1.66 -9.89 -3.91
N PHE A 156 0.87 -8.98 -3.33
CA PHE A 156 -0.25 -9.36 -2.47
C PHE A 156 -1.39 -9.95 -3.29
N ASP A 157 -1.74 -9.35 -4.41
CA ASP A 157 -2.75 -9.86 -5.33
C ASP A 157 -2.41 -11.25 -5.87
N ASP A 158 -1.17 -11.45 -6.33
CA ASP A 158 -0.70 -12.74 -6.82
C ASP A 158 -0.77 -13.82 -5.71
N PHE A 159 -0.42 -13.46 -4.48
CA PHE A 159 -0.42 -14.40 -3.35
C PHE A 159 -1.84 -14.74 -2.89
N TYR A 160 -2.71 -13.75 -2.74
CA TYR A 160 -4.08 -13.96 -2.27
C TYR A 160 -5.02 -14.38 -3.40
N GLY A 161 -4.76 -13.96 -4.64
CA GLY A 161 -5.50 -14.38 -5.84
C GLY A 161 -5.35 -15.86 -6.17
N GLN A 162 -4.15 -16.45 -6.01
CA GLN A 162 -3.94 -17.90 -6.17
C GLN A 162 -4.74 -18.72 -5.15
N ARG A 163 -4.93 -18.21 -3.92
CA ARG A 163 -5.78 -18.87 -2.91
C ARG A 163 -7.28 -18.86 -3.25
N ARG A 164 -7.73 -17.91 -4.05
CA ARG A 164 -9.13 -17.84 -4.50
C ARG A 164 -9.45 -18.82 -5.63
N GLN A 165 -8.47 -19.23 -6.43
CA GLN A 165 -8.67 -20.20 -7.51
C GLN A 165 -8.88 -21.64 -7.00
N ASP A 166 -8.39 -21.98 -5.81
CA ASP A 166 -8.61 -23.27 -5.16
C ASP A 166 -9.99 -23.41 -4.47
N GLY A 167 -10.79 -22.33 -4.40
CA GLY A 167 -12.10 -22.29 -3.75
C GLY A 167 -13.05 -21.28 -4.38
N ARG A 168 -13.82 -21.71 -5.39
CA ARG A 168 -15.03 -21.08 -5.96
C ARG A 168 -14.93 -19.61 -6.36
N GLY A 169 -15.14 -19.39 -7.67
CA GLY A 169 -15.17 -18.12 -8.37
C GLY A 169 -16.01 -17.03 -7.69
N GLN A 170 -15.32 -15.95 -7.37
CA GLN A 170 -15.93 -14.64 -7.25
C GLN A 170 -14.98 -13.65 -7.94
N SER A 171 -15.56 -12.81 -8.78
CA SER A 171 -14.89 -11.83 -9.62
C SER A 171 -13.91 -10.97 -8.82
N ASP A 172 -12.66 -10.98 -9.26
CA ASP A 172 -11.56 -10.18 -8.77
C ASP A 172 -11.92 -8.69 -8.62
N PRO A 173 -12.04 -8.13 -7.39
CA PRO A 173 -12.31 -6.70 -7.20
C PRO A 173 -11.15 -5.82 -7.70
N TYR A 174 -9.97 -6.40 -7.90
CA TYR A 174 -8.74 -5.69 -8.27
C TYR A 174 -8.65 -5.32 -9.74
N VAL A 175 -9.30 -6.07 -10.63
CA VAL A 175 -9.43 -5.70 -12.05
C VAL A 175 -10.17 -4.36 -12.20
N LYS A 176 -10.85 -3.89 -11.14
CA LYS A 176 -11.57 -2.60 -11.15
C LYS A 176 -10.78 -1.39 -10.62
N CYS A 177 -9.63 -1.58 -9.97
CA CYS A 177 -8.79 -0.46 -9.48
C CYS A 177 -7.55 -0.19 -10.35
N ALA A 178 -7.12 -1.13 -11.21
CA ALA A 178 -6.32 -0.74 -12.36
C ALA A 178 -7.16 0.27 -13.15
N LYS A 179 -6.64 1.48 -13.39
CA LYS A 179 -7.29 2.43 -14.29
C LYS A 179 -7.75 1.64 -15.50
N SER A 180 -9.06 1.62 -15.77
CA SER A 180 -9.57 0.93 -16.96
C SER A 180 -8.60 1.23 -18.11
N PRO A 181 -8.23 0.27 -18.98
CA PRO A 181 -7.36 0.54 -20.12
C PRO A 181 -7.82 1.77 -20.90
N TYR A 182 -9.13 2.02 -20.94
CA TYR A 182 -9.71 3.23 -21.49
C TYR A 182 -9.35 4.48 -20.67
N ALA A 183 -9.36 4.40 -19.34
CA ALA A 183 -8.98 5.52 -18.49
C ALA A 183 -7.48 5.87 -18.57
N VAL A 184 -6.61 4.88 -18.78
CA VAL A 184 -5.18 5.09 -19.06
C VAL A 184 -4.98 5.91 -20.33
N LEU A 185 -5.81 5.65 -21.34
CA LEU A 185 -5.85 6.41 -22.60
C LEU A 185 -6.61 7.74 -22.47
N GLY A 186 -7.26 8.02 -21.33
CA GLY A 186 -8.09 9.20 -21.13
C GLY A 186 -9.42 9.16 -21.88
N LEU A 187 -9.97 7.94 -22.09
CA LEU A 187 -11.22 7.68 -22.77
C LEU A 187 -12.28 7.13 -21.80
N LYS A 188 -13.55 7.25 -22.20
CA LYS A 188 -14.66 6.59 -21.49
C LYS A 188 -14.63 5.08 -21.78
N GLU A 189 -15.04 4.27 -20.82
CA GLU A 189 -15.14 2.83 -20.99
C GLU A 189 -16.10 2.48 -22.12
N GLY A 190 -15.67 1.58 -23.02
CA GLY A 190 -16.45 1.23 -24.22
C GLY A 190 -16.33 2.20 -25.39
N ALA A 191 -15.38 3.15 -25.36
CA ALA A 191 -15.12 4.02 -26.50
C ALA A 191 -14.85 3.21 -27.80
N PRO A 192 -15.31 3.67 -28.97
CA PRO A 192 -15.08 3.01 -30.24
C PRO A 192 -13.59 2.79 -30.50
N PHE A 193 -13.23 1.64 -31.08
CA PHE A 193 -11.82 1.28 -31.28
C PHE A 193 -11.05 2.27 -32.17
N ASP A 194 -11.73 2.97 -33.07
CA ASP A 194 -11.09 4.02 -33.89
C ASP A 194 -10.69 5.24 -33.03
N GLU A 195 -11.50 5.57 -32.03
CA GLU A 195 -11.15 6.62 -31.04
C GLU A 195 -9.97 6.19 -30.16
N VAL A 196 -9.95 4.91 -29.75
CA VAL A 196 -8.84 4.30 -29.01
C VAL A 196 -7.54 4.39 -29.83
N LYS A 197 -7.56 4.02 -31.12
CA LYS A 197 -6.39 4.14 -32.01
C LYS A 197 -5.91 5.57 -32.18
N LYS A 198 -6.84 6.51 -32.34
CA LYS A 198 -6.50 7.94 -32.48
C LYS A 198 -5.82 8.44 -31.22
N ARG A 199 -6.41 8.18 -30.06
CA ARG A 199 -5.89 8.61 -28.78
C ARG A 199 -4.54 7.99 -28.43
N TYR A 200 -4.38 6.70 -28.71
CA TYR A 200 -3.11 5.99 -28.59
C TYR A 200 -1.99 6.67 -29.38
N ARG A 201 -2.21 6.99 -30.66
CA ARG A 201 -1.21 7.67 -31.50
C ARG A 201 -0.82 9.06 -30.95
N GLU A 202 -1.78 9.81 -30.42
CA GLU A 202 -1.53 11.12 -29.79
C GLU A 202 -0.64 10.96 -28.56
N LEU A 203 -0.93 9.99 -27.69
CA LEU A 203 -0.19 9.73 -26.48
C LEU A 203 1.23 9.21 -26.78
N VAL A 204 1.37 8.30 -27.74
CA VAL A 204 2.70 7.83 -28.19
C VAL A 204 3.56 9.00 -28.65
N LYS A 205 3.04 9.90 -29.50
CA LYS A 205 3.78 11.10 -29.94
C LYS A 205 4.16 12.01 -28.77
N LYS A 206 3.31 12.11 -27.76
CA LYS A 206 3.53 12.98 -26.59
C LYS A 206 4.63 12.44 -25.67
N TYR A 207 4.68 11.11 -25.47
CA TYR A 207 5.55 10.46 -24.49
C TYR A 207 6.71 9.68 -25.11
N HIS A 208 6.93 9.80 -26.43
CA HIS A 208 8.03 9.10 -27.11
C HIS A 208 9.38 9.62 -26.65
N PRO A 209 10.30 8.74 -26.19
CA PRO A 209 11.61 9.16 -25.69
C PRO A 209 12.41 9.96 -26.71
N ASP A 210 12.42 9.57 -27.99
CA ASP A 210 13.17 10.29 -29.03
C ASP A 210 12.68 11.73 -29.25
N ILE A 211 11.37 11.94 -29.11
CA ILE A 211 10.79 13.28 -29.24
C ILE A 211 11.17 14.15 -28.06
N LEU A 212 11.23 13.58 -26.85
CA LEU A 212 11.58 14.29 -25.62
C LEU A 212 13.10 14.58 -25.62
N MET A 213 13.93 13.63 -26.04
CA MET A 213 15.36 13.87 -26.27
C MET A 213 15.61 14.99 -27.27
N GLY A 214 14.89 14.99 -28.39
CA GLY A 214 14.97 16.05 -29.39
C GLY A 214 14.52 17.43 -28.89
N ARG A 215 13.78 17.50 -27.77
CA ARG A 215 13.36 18.75 -27.11
C ARG A 215 14.29 19.18 -25.99
N GLY A 216 15.32 18.39 -25.66
CA GLY A 216 16.25 18.69 -24.58
C GLY A 216 15.67 18.49 -23.19
N GLU A 217 14.66 17.64 -23.03
CA GLU A 217 14.10 17.30 -21.72
C GLU A 217 15.12 16.57 -20.84
N SER A 218 14.99 16.68 -19.53
CA SER A 218 15.90 16.03 -18.57
C SER A 218 15.78 14.50 -18.63
N GLU A 219 16.85 13.78 -18.27
CA GLU A 219 16.86 12.31 -18.19
C GLU A 219 15.73 11.79 -17.31
N GLU A 220 15.46 12.43 -16.18
CA GLU A 220 14.36 12.07 -15.27
C GLU A 220 13.00 12.20 -15.96
N MET A 221 12.79 13.22 -16.78
CA MET A 221 11.54 13.43 -17.54
C MET A 221 11.40 12.38 -18.63
N ILE A 222 12.49 12.02 -19.31
CA ILE A 222 12.51 10.98 -20.34
C ILE A 222 12.18 9.62 -19.72
N GLU A 223 12.75 9.30 -18.56
CA GLU A 223 12.47 8.06 -17.87
C GLU A 223 11.01 7.96 -17.42
N LYS A 224 10.44 9.01 -16.81
CA LYS A 224 9.02 9.08 -16.45
C LYS A 224 8.10 8.90 -17.66
N SER A 225 8.46 9.51 -18.77
CA SER A 225 7.69 9.43 -20.01
C SER A 225 7.78 8.05 -20.66
N THR A 226 8.92 7.38 -20.59
CA THR A 226 9.10 6.01 -21.07
C THR A 226 8.21 5.03 -20.28
N ARG A 227 8.14 5.18 -18.97
CA ARG A 227 7.23 4.38 -18.13
C ARG A 227 5.75 4.65 -18.50
N LYS A 228 5.40 5.93 -18.71
CA LYS A 228 4.05 6.29 -19.12
C LYS A 228 3.68 5.73 -20.50
N LEU A 229 4.63 5.69 -21.41
CA LEU A 229 4.45 5.09 -22.72
C LEU A 229 4.21 3.57 -22.62
N GLN A 230 4.89 2.90 -21.69
CA GLN A 230 4.69 1.47 -21.44
C GLN A 230 3.27 1.18 -20.98
N GLU A 231 2.74 1.93 -19.98
CA GLU A 231 1.35 1.82 -19.53
C GLU A 231 0.34 2.04 -20.68
N ILE A 232 0.60 3.04 -21.54
CA ILE A 232 -0.23 3.35 -22.70
C ILE A 232 -0.25 2.18 -23.68
N ASN A 233 0.91 1.55 -23.93
CA ASN A 233 1.03 0.39 -24.82
C ASN A 233 0.26 -0.82 -24.27
N GLU A 234 0.41 -1.12 -22.98
CA GLU A 234 -0.29 -2.23 -22.32
C GLU A 234 -1.82 -2.02 -22.36
N ALA A 235 -2.27 -0.80 -22.07
CA ALA A 235 -3.68 -0.45 -22.13
C ALA A 235 -4.25 -0.62 -23.54
N TYR A 236 -3.54 -0.16 -24.57
CA TYR A 236 -3.94 -0.29 -25.96
C TYR A 236 -4.04 -1.76 -26.40
N GLU A 237 -3.04 -2.59 -26.10
CA GLU A 237 -3.06 -4.02 -26.44
C GLU A 237 -4.19 -4.76 -25.70
N THR A 238 -4.46 -4.41 -24.45
CA THR A 238 -5.59 -4.99 -23.67
C THR A 238 -6.94 -4.67 -24.32
N ILE A 239 -7.15 -3.44 -24.79
CA ILE A 239 -8.41 -3.07 -25.46
C ILE A 239 -8.50 -3.78 -26.83
N LYS A 240 -7.41 -3.83 -27.57
CA LYS A 240 -7.34 -4.47 -28.89
C LYS A 240 -7.64 -5.98 -28.84
N GLN A 241 -7.27 -6.67 -27.76
CA GLN A 241 -7.57 -8.09 -27.55
C GLN A 241 -9.06 -8.35 -27.25
N LYS A 242 -9.77 -7.32 -26.76
CA LYS A 242 -11.20 -7.40 -26.40
C LYS A 242 -12.13 -6.84 -27.47
N SER A 243 -11.61 -6.22 -28.52
CA SER A 243 -12.35 -5.62 -29.65
C SER A 243 -12.40 -6.55 -30.86
#